data_c252ac91d0465337a8b6c8099a8df27d
#
_entry.id   c252ac91d0465337a8b6c8099a8df27d
#
_cell.length_a   1.000
_cell.length_b   1.000
_cell.length_c   1.000
_cell.angle_alpha   90.00
_cell.angle_beta   90.00
_cell.angle_gamma   90.00
#
_symmetry.space_group_name_H-M   'P 1'
#
loop_
_entity.id
_entity.type
_entity.pdbx_description
1 polymer ?
#
loop_
_entity_poly.entity_id
_entity_poly.type
_entity_poly.pdbx_seq_one_letter_code
_entity_poly.pdbx_strand_id
1 'polypeptide(L)'
;MSQRHQQAALNKRMRLWSLHPKYLDPQGLVALWREALLAQAVLRGKTNGYRHHPQLERFTSHRSPRLAINAYLGSIYEEAASRGYAFDRRKIGPIRAVLRISLPSGQLRHEWEHLLQKLSARSPSLYARWRVVSNPAHHPIFHVRPGSKASWERGPVAPNKSLERTRGE
;
A
#
# COMPACT_ATOMS: atom_id res chain seq x y z
N MET A 1 1.89 29.02 3.05
CA MET A 1 2.06 27.79 2.24
C MET A 1 0.78 27.55 1.46
N SER A 2 0.90 27.44 0.14
CA SER A 2 -0.28 27.28 -0.73
C SER A 2 -0.95 25.95 -0.49
N GLN A 3 -2.29 25.90 -0.52
CA GLN A 3 -3.12 24.69 -0.44
C GLN A 3 -2.65 23.59 -1.42
N ARG A 4 -2.08 23.99 -2.57
CA ARG A 4 -1.51 23.06 -3.56
C ARG A 4 -0.30 22.28 -3.02
N HIS A 5 0.53 22.88 -2.19
CA HIS A 5 1.69 22.22 -1.58
C HIS A 5 1.27 21.25 -0.46
N GLN A 6 0.25 21.61 0.31
CA GLN A 6 -0.35 20.69 1.29
C GLN A 6 -1.04 19.52 0.60
N GLN A 7 -1.75 19.76 -0.50
CA GLN A 7 -2.40 18.72 -1.29
C GLN A 7 -1.38 17.77 -1.94
N ALA A 8 -0.27 18.30 -2.46
CA ALA A 8 0.82 17.48 -3.01
C ALA A 8 1.54 16.65 -1.95
N ALA A 9 1.74 17.20 -0.74
CA ALA A 9 2.33 16.48 0.38
C ALA A 9 1.39 15.39 0.93
N LEU A 10 0.08 15.63 0.93
CA LEU A 10 -0.95 14.66 1.30
C LEU A 10 -1.08 13.56 0.23
N ASN A 11 -1.03 13.91 -1.06
CA ASN A 11 -1.04 12.94 -2.16
C ASN A 11 0.18 12.00 -2.14
N LYS A 12 1.29 12.44 -1.57
CA LYS A 12 2.52 11.63 -1.44
C LYS A 12 2.44 10.59 -0.32
N ARG A 13 1.43 10.64 0.56
CA ARG A 13 1.36 9.83 1.78
C ARG A 13 0.40 8.65 1.72
N MET A 14 -0.57 8.63 0.82
CA MET A 14 -1.48 7.49 0.73
C MET A 14 -0.73 6.29 0.16
N ARG A 15 -0.53 5.27 0.97
CA ARG A 15 -0.06 3.97 0.51
C ARG A 15 -0.99 2.86 0.97
N LEU A 16 -1.46 2.09 0.00
CA LEU A 16 -2.27 0.91 0.22
C LEU A 16 -1.42 -0.31 -0.14
N TRP A 17 -0.75 -0.85 0.85
CA TRP A 17 0.18 -1.97 0.65
C TRP A 17 -0.50 -3.18 0.04
N SER A 18 0.16 -3.80 -0.94
CA SER A 18 -0.19 -5.14 -1.45
C SER A 18 0.37 -6.25 -0.56
N LEU A 19 1.33 -5.93 0.30
CA LEU A 19 1.90 -6.83 1.28
C LEU A 19 0.88 -7.22 2.35
N HIS A 20 1.05 -8.41 2.93
CA HIS A 20 0.24 -8.81 4.08
C HIS A 20 0.47 -7.85 5.26
N PRO A 21 -0.56 -7.40 5.96
CA PRO A 21 -0.43 -6.44 7.07
C PRO A 21 0.47 -6.90 8.21
N LYS A 22 0.70 -8.19 8.36
CA LYS A 22 1.57 -8.77 9.41
C LYS A 22 2.99 -8.23 9.41
N TYR A 23 3.46 -7.72 8.28
CA TYR A 23 4.83 -7.19 8.16
C TYR A 23 4.99 -5.77 8.69
N LEU A 24 3.88 -5.06 8.88
CA LEU A 24 3.92 -3.67 9.30
C LEU A 24 4.27 -3.52 10.78
N ASP A 25 5.07 -2.50 11.08
CA ASP A 25 5.28 -2.03 12.44
C ASP A 25 3.99 -1.39 13.01
N PRO A 26 3.88 -1.17 14.34
CA PRO A 26 2.68 -0.57 14.93
C PRO A 26 2.25 0.73 14.26
N GLN A 27 3.19 1.64 14.01
CA GLN A 27 2.94 2.90 13.32
C GLN A 27 2.43 2.67 11.88
N GLY A 28 3.04 1.72 11.17
CA GLY A 28 2.65 1.38 9.79
C GLY A 28 1.26 0.77 9.70
N LEU A 29 0.87 -0.06 10.66
CA LEU A 29 -0.46 -0.67 10.68
C LEU A 29 -1.56 0.37 10.95
N VAL A 30 -1.34 1.27 11.90
CA VAL A 30 -2.27 2.38 12.18
C VAL A 30 -2.39 3.30 10.97
N ALA A 31 -1.27 3.63 10.32
CA ALA A 31 -1.28 4.44 9.10
C ALA A 31 -2.06 3.76 7.98
N LEU A 32 -1.85 2.45 7.76
CA LEU A 32 -2.58 1.70 6.74
C LEU A 32 -4.09 1.68 7.00
N TRP A 33 -4.51 1.48 8.25
CA TRP A 33 -5.92 1.54 8.63
C TRP A 33 -6.54 2.89 8.26
N ARG A 34 -5.88 3.98 8.61
CA ARG A 34 -6.36 5.35 8.31
C ARG A 34 -6.42 5.62 6.81
N GLU A 35 -5.38 5.22 6.07
CA GLU A 35 -5.33 5.39 4.61
C GLU A 35 -6.40 4.54 3.90
N ALA A 36 -6.63 3.33 4.36
CA ALA A 36 -7.67 2.46 3.79
C ALA A 36 -9.09 3.00 4.08
N LEU A 37 -9.33 3.59 5.24
CA LEU A 37 -10.59 4.29 5.54
C LEU A 37 -10.77 5.53 4.66
N LEU A 38 -9.70 6.28 4.39
CA LEU A 38 -9.75 7.39 3.45
C LEU A 38 -10.07 6.90 2.04
N ALA A 39 -9.43 5.84 1.59
CA ALA A 39 -9.72 5.20 0.31
C ALA A 39 -11.19 4.76 0.22
N GLN A 40 -11.73 4.16 1.27
CA GLN A 40 -13.14 3.79 1.36
C GLN A 40 -14.06 5.02 1.20
N ALA A 41 -13.75 6.12 1.86
CA ALA A 41 -14.52 7.36 1.76
C ALA A 41 -14.49 7.94 0.34
N VAL A 42 -13.33 7.92 -0.31
CA VAL A 42 -13.19 8.36 -1.71
C VAL A 42 -14.04 7.50 -2.65
N LEU A 43 -13.97 6.17 -2.52
CA LEU A 43 -14.72 5.22 -3.36
C LEU A 43 -16.24 5.32 -3.13
N ARG A 44 -16.67 5.82 -1.97
CA ARG A 44 -18.07 6.11 -1.66
C ARG A 44 -18.52 7.51 -2.11
N GLY A 45 -17.64 8.32 -2.70
CA GLY A 45 -17.92 9.68 -3.12
C GLY A 45 -18.10 10.67 -1.98
N LYS A 46 -17.58 10.37 -0.78
CA LYS A 46 -17.73 11.19 0.43
C LYS A 46 -16.63 12.25 0.61
N THR A 47 -15.70 12.35 -0.34
CA THR A 47 -14.61 13.33 -0.31
C THR A 47 -14.51 14.06 -1.63
N ASN A 48 -14.06 15.32 -1.60
CA ASN A 48 -13.80 16.11 -2.80
C ASN A 48 -12.36 15.94 -3.31
N GLY A 49 -11.46 15.38 -2.50
CA GLY A 49 -10.06 15.13 -2.84
C GLY A 49 -9.75 13.66 -3.08
N TYR A 50 -8.53 13.39 -3.54
CA TYR A 50 -7.96 12.04 -3.72
C TYR A 50 -8.63 11.12 -4.76
N ARG A 51 -9.61 11.60 -5.53
CA ARG A 51 -10.36 10.77 -6.50
C ARG A 51 -9.49 10.08 -7.54
N HIS A 52 -8.35 10.67 -7.87
CA HIS A 52 -7.41 10.18 -8.88
C HIS A 52 -6.06 9.76 -8.28
N HIS A 53 -6.02 9.40 -6.99
CA HIS A 53 -4.78 8.94 -6.38
C HIS A 53 -4.33 7.61 -6.99
N PRO A 54 -3.06 7.48 -7.43
CA PRO A 54 -2.58 6.26 -8.11
C PRO A 54 -2.81 4.98 -7.31
N GLN A 55 -2.69 5.03 -5.99
CA GLN A 55 -2.92 3.88 -5.11
C GLN A 55 -4.37 3.35 -5.16
N LEU A 56 -5.34 4.17 -5.57
CA LEU A 56 -6.75 3.79 -5.70
C LEU A 56 -7.07 3.08 -7.01
N GLU A 57 -6.22 3.16 -8.01
CA GLU A 57 -6.50 2.64 -9.36
C GLU A 57 -6.90 1.17 -9.33
N ARG A 58 -6.24 0.36 -8.51
CA ARG A 58 -6.56 -1.06 -8.34
C ARG A 58 -7.98 -1.32 -7.85
N PHE A 59 -8.46 -0.47 -6.97
CA PHE A 59 -9.82 -0.57 -6.42
C PHE A 59 -10.85 0.05 -7.33
N THR A 60 -10.57 1.22 -7.92
CA THR A 60 -11.47 1.87 -8.89
C THR A 60 -11.74 1.01 -10.11
N SER A 61 -10.74 0.27 -10.57
CA SER A 61 -10.84 -0.64 -11.71
C SER A 61 -11.52 -1.97 -11.36
N HIS A 62 -11.77 -2.22 -10.08
CA HIS A 62 -12.43 -3.44 -9.65
C HIS A 62 -13.93 -3.40 -9.99
N ARG A 63 -14.50 -4.56 -10.31
CA ARG A 63 -15.93 -4.70 -10.60
C ARG A 63 -16.85 -4.22 -9.48
N SER A 64 -16.40 -4.36 -8.23
CA SER A 64 -17.12 -3.93 -7.03
C SER A 64 -16.18 -3.16 -6.09
N PRO A 65 -15.82 -1.90 -6.39
CA PRO A 65 -14.79 -1.16 -5.67
C PRO A 65 -15.06 -1.04 -4.17
N ARG A 66 -16.31 -0.78 -3.80
CA ARG A 66 -16.72 -0.62 -2.39
C ARG A 66 -16.57 -1.89 -1.58
N LEU A 67 -16.93 -3.03 -2.17
CA LEU A 67 -16.76 -4.34 -1.51
C LEU A 67 -15.29 -4.74 -1.46
N ALA A 68 -14.51 -4.41 -2.49
CA ALA A 68 -13.08 -4.69 -2.52
C ALA A 68 -12.33 -3.94 -1.42
N ILE A 69 -12.60 -2.65 -1.22
CA ILE A 69 -11.96 -1.90 -0.13
C ILE A 69 -12.43 -2.34 1.25
N ASN A 70 -13.68 -2.78 1.39
CA ASN A 70 -14.16 -3.37 2.65
C ASN A 70 -13.42 -4.68 2.97
N ALA A 71 -13.22 -5.56 1.99
CA ALA A 71 -12.43 -6.79 2.14
C ALA A 71 -10.97 -6.47 2.50
N TYR A 72 -10.39 -5.46 1.89
CA TYR A 72 -9.05 -4.97 2.21
C TYR A 72 -8.95 -4.49 3.68
N LEU A 73 -9.90 -3.68 4.12
CA LEU A 73 -10.01 -3.22 5.51
C LEU A 73 -10.22 -4.38 6.49
N GLY A 74 -10.97 -5.40 6.11
CA GLY A 74 -11.23 -6.58 6.94
C GLY A 74 -9.94 -7.30 7.35
N SER A 75 -9.02 -7.52 6.43
CA SER A 75 -7.74 -8.18 6.73
C SER A 75 -6.82 -7.29 7.58
N ILE A 76 -6.86 -5.98 7.40
CA ILE A 76 -6.13 -5.04 8.27
C ILE A 76 -6.70 -5.10 9.69
N TYR A 77 -8.01 -5.12 9.82
CA TYR A 77 -8.69 -5.25 11.11
C TYR A 77 -8.33 -6.55 11.82
N GLU A 78 -8.32 -7.68 11.12
CA GLU A 78 -7.95 -8.98 11.67
C GLU A 78 -6.51 -8.98 12.23
N GLU A 79 -5.58 -8.40 11.49
CA GLU A 79 -4.20 -8.25 11.98
C GLU A 79 -4.12 -7.36 13.22
N ALA A 80 -4.83 -6.23 13.22
CA ALA A 80 -4.88 -5.32 14.36
C ALA A 80 -5.50 -6.01 15.59
N ALA A 81 -6.58 -6.75 15.41
CA ALA A 81 -7.23 -7.51 16.48
C ALA A 81 -6.31 -8.59 17.05
N SER A 82 -5.57 -9.30 16.21
CA SER A 82 -4.58 -10.30 16.64
C SER A 82 -3.45 -9.70 17.49
N ARG A 83 -3.17 -8.42 17.31
CA ARG A 83 -2.21 -7.67 18.14
C ARG A 83 -2.84 -7.03 19.39
N GLY A 84 -4.15 -7.17 19.61
CA GLY A 84 -4.87 -6.53 20.70
C GLY A 84 -5.22 -5.05 20.46
N TYR A 85 -5.22 -4.58 19.20
CA TYR A 85 -5.60 -3.21 18.88
C TYR A 85 -7.12 -3.09 18.76
N ALA A 86 -7.66 -2.01 19.29
CA ALA A 86 -9.10 -1.73 19.29
C ALA A 86 -9.53 -0.81 18.13
N PHE A 87 -9.36 -1.29 16.90
CA PHE A 87 -9.89 -0.59 15.72
C PHE A 87 -11.42 -0.72 15.67
N ASP A 88 -12.09 0.29 15.16
CA ASP A 88 -13.54 0.31 15.08
C ASP A 88 -14.07 -0.49 13.88
N ARG A 89 -14.48 -1.73 14.13
CA ARG A 89 -15.04 -2.62 13.10
C ARG A 89 -16.27 -2.03 12.39
N ARG A 90 -17.05 -1.17 13.04
CA ARG A 90 -18.25 -0.55 12.45
C ARG A 90 -17.93 0.33 11.24
N LYS A 91 -16.68 0.77 11.09
CA LYS A 91 -16.23 1.58 9.97
C LYS A 91 -16.01 0.78 8.69
N ILE A 92 -15.87 -0.54 8.76
CA ILE A 92 -15.54 -1.36 7.59
C ILE A 92 -16.70 -1.44 6.59
N GLY A 93 -17.91 -1.59 7.05
CA GLY A 93 -19.06 -1.89 6.21
C GLY A 93 -19.17 -3.39 5.86
N PRO A 94 -20.08 -3.79 4.96
CA PRO A 94 -20.31 -5.18 4.63
C PRO A 94 -19.07 -5.83 3.99
N ILE A 95 -18.69 -7.02 4.49
CA ILE A 95 -17.66 -7.85 3.89
C ILE A 95 -18.33 -9.00 3.16
N ARG A 96 -18.03 -9.14 1.87
CA ARG A 96 -18.55 -10.21 1.02
C ARG A 96 -17.41 -10.77 0.16
N ALA A 97 -17.61 -11.97 -0.37
CA ALA A 97 -16.69 -12.54 -1.35
C ALA A 97 -16.61 -11.62 -2.58
N VAL A 98 -15.40 -11.29 -2.98
CA VAL A 98 -15.10 -10.47 -4.16
C VAL A 98 -14.01 -11.13 -5.00
N LEU A 99 -13.96 -10.77 -6.27
CA LEU A 99 -12.86 -11.18 -7.14
C LEU A 99 -11.54 -10.63 -6.58
N ARG A 100 -10.50 -11.46 -6.60
CA ARG A 100 -9.15 -11.00 -6.21
C ARG A 100 -8.61 -10.03 -7.24
N ILE A 101 -7.84 -9.07 -6.75
CA ILE A 101 -7.16 -8.08 -7.59
C ILE A 101 -5.83 -8.67 -8.06
N SER A 102 -5.55 -8.56 -9.36
CA SER A 102 -4.27 -8.98 -9.92
C SER A 102 -3.14 -8.09 -9.41
N LEU A 103 -2.06 -8.73 -8.96
CA LEU A 103 -0.87 -8.07 -8.44
C LEU A 103 0.36 -8.54 -9.23
N PRO A 104 1.03 -7.64 -9.99
CA PRO A 104 2.28 -8.00 -10.64
C PRO A 104 3.36 -8.36 -9.63
N SER A 105 4.12 -9.42 -9.88
CA SER A 105 5.21 -9.83 -8.99
C SER A 105 6.26 -8.75 -8.79
N GLY A 106 6.52 -7.95 -9.81
CA GLY A 106 7.41 -6.79 -9.73
C GLY A 106 6.88 -5.69 -8.80
N GLN A 107 5.56 -5.50 -8.72
CA GLN A 107 4.94 -4.57 -7.78
C GLN A 107 5.12 -5.05 -6.34
N LEU A 108 4.87 -6.33 -6.06
CA LEU A 108 5.06 -6.91 -4.74
C LEU A 108 6.51 -6.77 -4.27
N ARG A 109 7.47 -7.05 -5.15
CA ARG A 109 8.90 -6.90 -4.86
C ARG A 109 9.27 -5.45 -4.56
N HIS A 110 8.79 -4.51 -5.36
CA HIS A 110 9.02 -3.08 -5.16
C HIS A 110 8.49 -2.62 -3.79
N GLU A 111 7.30 -3.04 -3.42
CA GLU A 111 6.72 -2.70 -2.12
C GLU A 111 7.48 -3.35 -0.96
N TRP A 112 7.96 -4.57 -1.14
CA TRP A 112 8.78 -5.25 -0.14
C TRP A 112 10.07 -4.50 0.17
N GLU A 113 10.80 -4.12 -0.86
CA GLU A 113 12.03 -3.32 -0.72
C GLU A 113 11.74 -1.98 -0.03
N HIS A 114 10.66 -1.33 -0.42
CA HIS A 114 10.22 -0.06 0.18
C HIS A 114 9.86 -0.22 1.66
N LEU A 115 9.16 -1.29 2.02
CA LEU A 115 8.81 -1.56 3.43
C LEU A 115 10.06 -1.86 4.25
N LEU A 116 10.97 -2.71 3.76
CA LEU A 116 12.22 -3.02 4.47
C LEU A 116 13.06 -1.76 4.71
N GLN A 117 13.12 -0.85 3.75
CA GLN A 117 13.79 0.43 3.91
C GLN A 117 13.15 1.28 5.01
N LYS A 118 11.81 1.33 5.07
CA LYS A 118 11.10 2.02 6.17
C LYS A 118 11.35 1.36 7.52
N LEU A 119 11.33 0.04 7.59
CA LEU A 119 11.55 -0.70 8.83
C LEU A 119 12.99 -0.54 9.33
N SER A 120 13.98 -0.49 8.45
CA SER A 120 15.39 -0.27 8.85
C SER A 120 15.58 1.03 9.61
N ALA A 121 14.83 2.08 9.28
CA ALA A 121 14.88 3.36 9.95
C ALA A 121 14.00 3.42 11.22
N ARG A 122 12.82 2.81 11.18
CA ARG A 122 11.75 2.97 12.17
C ARG A 122 11.67 1.85 13.22
N SER A 123 12.00 0.63 12.82
CA SER A 123 11.81 -0.57 13.62
C SER A 123 12.89 -1.62 13.33
N PRO A 124 14.12 -1.41 13.83
CA PRO A 124 15.27 -2.27 13.51
C PRO A 124 15.05 -3.76 13.84
N SER A 125 14.30 -4.07 14.90
CA SER A 125 13.99 -5.45 15.29
C SER A 125 13.09 -6.15 14.26
N LEU A 126 12.08 -5.46 13.73
CA LEU A 126 11.24 -5.99 12.66
C LEU A 126 12.00 -6.07 11.34
N TYR A 127 12.85 -5.10 11.05
CA TYR A 127 13.73 -5.18 9.89
C TYR A 127 14.62 -6.42 9.96
N ALA A 128 15.29 -6.67 11.08
CA ALA A 128 16.12 -7.86 11.24
C ALA A 128 15.31 -9.17 11.07
N ARG A 129 14.09 -9.20 11.58
CA ARG A 129 13.18 -10.34 11.46
C ARG A 129 12.75 -10.61 10.01
N TRP A 130 12.37 -9.55 9.28
CA TRP A 130 11.75 -9.70 7.98
C TRP A 130 12.72 -9.70 6.79
N ARG A 131 13.89 -9.08 6.93
CA ARG A 131 14.86 -8.98 5.82
C ARG A 131 15.31 -10.31 5.24
N VAL A 132 15.16 -11.40 5.99
CA VAL A 132 15.53 -12.77 5.55
C VAL A 132 14.44 -13.45 4.73
N VAL A 133 13.25 -12.86 4.65
CA VAL A 133 12.13 -13.40 3.89
C VAL A 133 12.32 -13.08 2.40
N SER A 134 12.46 -14.12 1.58
CA SER A 134 12.66 -13.96 0.13
C SER A 134 11.34 -13.81 -0.64
N ASN A 135 10.28 -14.46 -0.19
CA ASN A 135 8.96 -14.44 -0.81
C ASN A 135 7.92 -13.94 0.19
N PRO A 136 7.74 -12.61 0.30
CA PRO A 136 6.78 -12.06 1.24
C PRO A 136 5.34 -12.42 0.84
N ALA A 137 4.50 -12.68 1.84
CA ALA A 137 3.07 -12.87 1.63
C ALA A 137 2.41 -11.56 1.18
N HIS A 138 1.47 -11.67 0.26
CA HIS A 138 0.63 -10.56 -0.16
C HIS A 138 -0.65 -10.46 0.69
N HIS A 139 -1.29 -9.30 0.65
CA HIS A 139 -2.61 -9.12 1.24
C HIS A 139 -3.62 -10.08 0.58
N PRO A 140 -4.56 -10.68 1.36
CA PRO A 140 -5.47 -11.73 0.85
C PRO A 140 -6.35 -11.33 -0.34
N ILE A 141 -6.64 -10.03 -0.52
CA ILE A 141 -7.44 -9.57 -1.67
C ILE A 141 -6.70 -9.68 -3.01
N PHE A 142 -5.40 -9.84 -3.00
CA PHE A 142 -4.59 -9.93 -4.21
C PHE A 142 -4.29 -11.37 -4.59
N HIS A 143 -4.01 -11.57 -5.88
CA HIS A 143 -3.33 -12.75 -6.38
C HIS A 143 -2.16 -12.31 -7.25
N VAL A 144 -1.01 -12.93 -7.05
CA VAL A 144 0.23 -12.57 -7.75
C VAL A 144 0.26 -13.17 -9.13
N ARG A 145 0.65 -12.36 -10.12
CA ARG A 145 0.94 -12.78 -11.49
C ARG A 145 2.34 -12.30 -11.89
N PRO A 146 3.03 -13.03 -12.77
CA PRO A 146 4.28 -12.53 -13.35
C PRO A 146 4.05 -11.18 -14.02
N GLY A 147 4.94 -10.24 -13.79
CA GLY A 147 4.85 -8.91 -14.41
C GLY A 147 5.76 -7.88 -13.76
N SER A 148 5.95 -6.79 -14.45
CA SER A 148 6.73 -5.64 -13.98
C SER A 148 5.97 -4.86 -12.92
N LYS A 149 6.69 -3.97 -12.22
CA LYS A 149 6.08 -2.98 -11.33
C LYS A 149 4.93 -2.26 -12.04
N ALA A 150 3.82 -2.08 -11.34
CA ALA A 150 2.63 -1.45 -11.90
C ALA A 150 2.91 -0.03 -12.41
N SER A 151 2.30 0.35 -13.52
CA SER A 151 2.53 1.65 -14.16
C SER A 151 2.07 2.85 -13.32
N TRP A 152 1.13 2.66 -12.42
CA TRP A 152 0.67 3.68 -11.48
C TRP A 152 1.64 3.91 -10.31
N GLU A 153 2.57 2.99 -10.05
CA GLU A 153 3.56 3.14 -8.96
C GLU A 153 4.63 4.15 -9.37
N ARG A 154 4.61 5.30 -8.73
CA ARG A 154 5.61 6.35 -8.90
C ARG A 154 6.63 6.23 -7.77
N GLY A 155 7.74 5.54 -8.05
CA GLY A 155 8.92 5.59 -7.19
C GLY A 155 9.83 6.76 -7.56
N PRO A 156 10.82 7.12 -6.73
CA PRO A 156 11.89 7.99 -7.16
C PRO A 156 12.53 7.37 -8.42
N VAL A 157 12.69 8.19 -9.47
CA VAL A 157 13.45 7.80 -10.65
C VAL A 157 14.85 7.48 -10.15
N ALA A 158 15.28 6.22 -10.29
CA ALA A 158 16.65 5.86 -10.00
C ALA A 158 17.55 6.76 -10.85
N PRO A 159 18.62 7.35 -10.27
CA PRO A 159 19.53 8.16 -11.05
C PRO A 159 20.07 7.30 -12.20
N ASN A 160 19.95 7.83 -13.40
CA ASN A 160 20.39 7.17 -14.62
C ASN A 160 21.92 6.97 -14.56
N LYS A 161 22.37 5.76 -14.30
CA LYS A 161 23.80 5.38 -14.29
C LYS A 161 24.43 5.32 -15.68
N SER A 162 23.83 5.95 -16.68
CA SER A 162 24.27 5.84 -18.08
C SER A 162 25.16 6.98 -18.58
N LEU A 163 25.69 7.86 -17.74
CA LEU A 163 26.49 9.02 -18.18
C LEU A 163 27.89 9.11 -17.58
N GLU A 164 28.44 8.02 -17.02
CA GLU A 164 29.86 8.00 -16.60
C GLU A 164 30.71 6.97 -17.34
N ARG A 165 30.58 6.93 -18.64
CA ARG A 165 31.60 6.28 -19.48
C ARG A 165 31.83 7.10 -20.74
N THR A 166 32.49 8.22 -20.64
CA THR A 166 33.34 8.82 -21.70
C THR A 166 33.94 10.12 -21.18
N ARG A 167 34.98 10.02 -20.40
CA ARG A 167 36.07 11.00 -20.32
C ARG A 167 37.27 10.29 -19.68
N GLY A 168 38.04 9.66 -20.49
CA GLY A 168 39.33 9.06 -20.14
C GLY A 168 40.04 8.66 -21.41
N GLU A 169 40.59 9.65 -22.08
CA GLU A 169 41.77 9.61 -22.93
C GLU A 169 42.27 11.03 -23.11
#